data_694eaabe04f25cd87190cfc5f33d44da
#
_entry.id   694eaabe04f25cd87190cfc5f33d44da
#
_cell.length_a   1.000
_cell.length_b   1.000
_cell.length_c   1.000
_cell.angle_alpha   90.00
_cell.angle_beta   90.00
_cell.angle_gamma   90.00
#
_symmetry.space_group_name_H-M   'P 1'
#
loop_
_entity.id
_entity.type
_entity.pdbx_description
1 polymer ?
#
loop_
_entity_poly.entity_id
_entity_poly.type
_entity_poly.pdbx_seq_one_letter_code
_entity_poly.pdbx_strand_id
1 'polypeptide(L)'
;MIARLVFAVMALLTIGAARADARGDIVPFNNGYPRGSIVVVTHERQLYYVTGNGSAIRYPVGVGKAGMAWHGHAFVEKKLVRPSWGPPEDIWRANPNLPAVIPGGSPRNPMGEAVLGLDRGNYAIHGTNNPASIGHFVSHGCIRMYNQDIVDLYGRVPVGTPVYVLQ
;
A
#
# COMPACT_ATOMS: atom_id res chain seq x y z
N MET A 1 -37.01 47.26 -38.53
CA MET A 1 -35.68 46.64 -38.27
C MET A 1 -35.71 46.05 -36.90
N ILE A 2 -35.84 44.71 -36.82
CA ILE A 2 -35.96 43.97 -35.53
C ILE A 2 -34.63 43.24 -35.31
N ALA A 3 -33.85 43.69 -34.30
CA ALA A 3 -32.58 43.07 -33.90
C ALA A 3 -32.87 41.78 -33.11
N ARG A 4 -32.43 40.63 -33.62
CA ARG A 4 -32.46 39.35 -32.91
C ARG A 4 -31.21 39.24 -32.03
N LEU A 5 -31.38 39.30 -30.69
CA LEU A 5 -30.36 38.91 -29.74
C LEU A 5 -30.25 37.37 -29.72
N VAL A 6 -29.09 36.86 -30.07
CA VAL A 6 -28.74 35.44 -29.90
C VAL A 6 -28.05 35.33 -28.54
N PHE A 7 -28.72 34.69 -27.58
CA PHE A 7 -28.08 34.28 -26.31
C PHE A 7 -27.33 32.95 -26.55
N ALA A 8 -26.02 33.03 -26.50
CA ALA A 8 -25.17 31.82 -26.45
C ALA A 8 -25.14 31.32 -25.00
N VAL A 9 -25.78 30.19 -24.76
CA VAL A 9 -25.67 29.43 -23.48
C VAL A 9 -24.37 28.65 -23.48
N MET A 10 -23.41 29.14 -22.74
CA MET A 10 -22.13 28.47 -22.51
C MET A 10 -22.32 27.43 -21.41
N ALA A 11 -22.48 26.16 -21.78
CA ALA A 11 -22.54 25.05 -20.86
C ALA A 11 -21.15 24.82 -20.23
N LEU A 12 -20.96 25.20 -18.95
CA LEU A 12 -19.78 24.79 -18.17
C LEU A 12 -19.88 23.28 -17.89
N LEU A 13 -19.09 22.50 -18.60
CA LEU A 13 -18.79 21.12 -18.23
C LEU A 13 -17.89 21.14 -16.99
N THR A 14 -18.49 20.99 -15.81
CA THR A 14 -17.74 20.65 -14.59
C THR A 14 -17.26 19.22 -14.70
N ILE A 15 -16.00 19.03 -15.10
CA ILE A 15 -15.30 17.76 -14.95
C ILE A 15 -15.13 17.54 -13.45
N GLY A 16 -16.06 16.82 -12.85
CA GLY A 16 -15.93 16.35 -11.49
C GLY A 16 -14.73 15.40 -11.44
N ALA A 17 -13.62 15.86 -10.86
CA ALA A 17 -12.54 14.97 -10.49
C ALA A 17 -13.12 13.96 -9.48
N ALA A 18 -13.42 12.75 -9.93
CA ALA A 18 -13.71 11.63 -9.06
C ALA A 18 -12.48 11.46 -8.16
N ARG A 19 -12.59 11.86 -6.88
CA ARG A 19 -11.69 11.38 -5.86
C ARG A 19 -11.85 9.87 -5.88
N ALA A 20 -10.85 9.18 -6.39
CA ALA A 20 -10.71 7.76 -6.15
C ALA A 20 -10.55 7.60 -4.64
N ASP A 21 -11.63 7.31 -3.94
CA ASP A 21 -11.57 6.67 -2.64
C ASP A 21 -10.91 5.33 -2.92
N ALA A 22 -9.60 5.27 -2.75
CA ALA A 22 -8.82 4.07 -2.94
C ALA A 22 -9.13 3.11 -1.79
N ARG A 23 -10.25 2.42 -1.93
CA ARG A 23 -10.51 1.12 -1.35
C ARG A 23 -10.15 0.15 -2.45
N GLY A 24 -9.32 -0.84 -2.16
CA GLY A 24 -8.88 -1.81 -3.17
C GLY A 24 -10.05 -2.36 -3.98
N ASP A 25 -9.81 -2.72 -5.22
CA ASP A 25 -10.81 -3.27 -6.13
C ASP A 25 -11.17 -4.71 -5.73
N ILE A 26 -12.45 -5.07 -5.76
CA ILE A 26 -12.87 -6.47 -5.65
C ILE A 26 -12.63 -7.12 -7.02
N VAL A 27 -11.83 -8.18 -7.02
CA VAL A 27 -11.45 -8.91 -8.24
C VAL A 27 -11.68 -10.42 -8.09
N PRO A 28 -11.93 -11.17 -9.19
CA PRO A 28 -11.88 -12.64 -9.17
C PRO A 28 -10.49 -13.12 -8.75
N PHE A 29 -10.45 -14.08 -7.79
CA PHE A 29 -9.19 -14.64 -7.27
C PHE A 29 -9.38 -16.09 -6.84
N ASN A 30 -9.11 -17.04 -7.76
CA ASN A 30 -9.35 -18.48 -7.58
C ASN A 30 -8.04 -19.27 -7.42
N ASN A 31 -7.10 -18.78 -6.61
CA ASN A 31 -5.74 -19.33 -6.53
C ASN A 31 -5.51 -20.27 -5.33
N GLY A 32 -6.59 -20.78 -4.71
CA GLY A 32 -6.50 -21.80 -3.65
C GLY A 32 -6.01 -21.30 -2.28
N TYR A 33 -5.79 -19.99 -2.10
CA TYR A 33 -5.39 -19.44 -0.81
C TYR A 33 -6.56 -19.32 0.17
N PRO A 34 -6.33 -19.58 1.47
CA PRO A 34 -7.38 -19.47 2.48
C PRO A 34 -7.99 -18.08 2.56
N ARG A 35 -9.30 -18.02 2.83
CA ARG A 35 -9.96 -16.76 3.15
C ARG A 35 -9.25 -16.06 4.33
N GLY A 36 -9.08 -14.76 4.24
CA GLY A 36 -8.42 -13.93 5.24
C GLY A 36 -6.90 -13.85 5.06
N SER A 37 -6.30 -14.61 4.12
CA SER A 37 -4.88 -14.49 3.83
C SER A 37 -4.55 -13.27 2.94
N ILE A 38 -3.31 -12.87 3.00
CA ILE A 38 -2.70 -11.87 2.12
C ILE A 38 -1.83 -12.59 1.10
N VAL A 39 -1.96 -12.25 -0.18
CA VAL A 39 -1.09 -12.74 -1.26
C VAL A 39 -0.48 -11.54 -1.98
N VAL A 40 0.84 -11.47 -2.00
CA VAL A 40 1.59 -10.44 -2.74
C VAL A 40 2.19 -11.06 -3.97
N VAL A 41 1.84 -10.56 -5.15
CA VAL A 41 2.42 -10.96 -6.43
C VAL A 41 3.43 -9.90 -6.83
N THR A 42 4.71 -10.18 -6.59
CA THR A 42 5.79 -9.18 -6.66
C THR A 42 5.96 -8.63 -8.08
N HIS A 43 5.94 -9.48 -9.12
CA HIS A 43 6.12 -9.03 -10.50
C HIS A 43 4.94 -8.17 -11.00
N GLU A 44 3.73 -8.36 -10.43
CA GLU A 44 2.56 -7.53 -10.72
C GLU A 44 2.54 -6.23 -9.89
N ARG A 45 3.29 -6.18 -8.78
CA ARG A 45 3.24 -5.10 -7.77
C ARG A 45 1.82 -4.95 -7.23
N GLN A 46 1.19 -6.09 -6.93
CA GLN A 46 -0.17 -6.18 -6.39
C GLN A 46 -0.19 -6.99 -5.09
N LEU A 47 -1.07 -6.58 -4.20
CA LEU A 47 -1.43 -7.30 -2.98
C LEU A 47 -2.91 -7.67 -3.07
N TYR A 48 -3.22 -8.91 -2.73
CA TYR A 48 -4.56 -9.46 -2.71
C TYR A 48 -4.93 -9.88 -1.29
N TYR A 49 -5.99 -9.32 -0.74
CA TYR A 49 -6.61 -9.82 0.48
C TYR A 49 -7.75 -10.76 0.11
N VAL A 50 -7.61 -12.04 0.42
CA VAL A 50 -8.54 -13.10 0.01
C VAL A 50 -9.82 -13.00 0.81
N THR A 51 -10.94 -12.67 0.16
CA THR A 51 -12.26 -12.56 0.82
C THR A 51 -13.06 -13.85 0.84
N GLY A 52 -12.62 -14.86 0.10
CA GLY A 52 -13.33 -16.12 -0.14
C GLY A 52 -14.28 -16.03 -1.34
N ASN A 53 -14.98 -17.14 -1.60
CA ASN A 53 -15.92 -17.25 -2.74
C ASN A 53 -15.30 -16.86 -4.09
N GLY A 54 -14.02 -17.21 -4.30
CA GLY A 54 -13.30 -16.91 -5.54
C GLY A 54 -12.98 -15.43 -5.75
N SER A 55 -12.89 -14.63 -4.70
CA SER A 55 -12.68 -13.18 -4.77
C SER A 55 -11.60 -12.70 -3.80
N ALA A 56 -10.97 -11.60 -4.15
CA ALA A 56 -10.05 -10.87 -3.28
C ALA A 56 -10.22 -9.36 -3.45
N ILE A 57 -9.76 -8.60 -2.47
CA ILE A 57 -9.55 -7.15 -2.60
C ILE A 57 -8.11 -6.95 -3.06
N ARG A 58 -7.93 -6.30 -4.19
CA ARG A 58 -6.64 -6.01 -4.80
C ARG A 58 -6.19 -4.59 -4.49
N TYR A 59 -4.93 -4.43 -4.10
CA TYR A 59 -4.28 -3.15 -3.83
C TYR A 59 -2.98 -3.04 -4.63
N PRO A 60 -2.70 -1.90 -5.26
CA PRO A 60 -1.39 -1.64 -5.86
C PRO A 60 -0.35 -1.44 -4.75
N VAL A 61 0.86 -1.98 -4.93
CA VAL A 61 1.91 -1.93 -3.92
C VAL A 61 3.28 -1.57 -4.52
N GLY A 62 4.14 -0.97 -3.69
CA GLY A 62 5.56 -0.91 -3.95
C GLY A 62 6.25 -2.10 -3.29
N VAL A 63 7.19 -2.74 -3.98
CA VAL A 63 7.84 -3.99 -3.55
C VAL A 63 9.37 -3.87 -3.53
N GLY A 64 10.04 -4.91 -3.07
CA GLY A 64 11.50 -4.99 -3.03
C GLY A 64 12.15 -4.75 -4.39
N LYS A 65 13.19 -3.90 -4.45
CA LYS A 65 14.04 -3.74 -5.63
C LYS A 65 14.82 -5.01 -5.93
N ALA A 66 15.46 -5.09 -7.09
CA ALA A 66 16.29 -6.23 -7.50
C ALA A 66 17.28 -6.62 -6.40
N GLY A 67 17.35 -7.90 -6.06
CA GLY A 67 18.17 -8.44 -4.98
C GLY A 67 17.63 -8.20 -3.56
N MET A 68 16.53 -7.45 -3.39
CA MET A 68 15.90 -7.17 -2.10
C MET A 68 14.49 -7.75 -1.98
N ALA A 69 13.92 -8.20 -3.11
CA ALA A 69 12.64 -8.91 -3.08
C ALA A 69 12.82 -10.30 -2.46
N TRP A 70 11.85 -10.70 -1.66
CA TRP A 70 11.78 -12.02 -1.07
C TRP A 70 10.53 -12.78 -1.53
N HIS A 71 10.52 -14.07 -1.35
CA HIS A 71 9.38 -14.94 -1.63
C HIS A 71 9.20 -15.99 -0.52
N GLY A 72 8.05 -16.61 -0.50
CA GLY A 72 7.67 -17.58 0.52
C GLY A 72 6.50 -17.10 1.36
N HIS A 73 6.44 -17.48 2.62
CA HIS A 73 5.36 -17.10 3.52
C HIS A 73 5.88 -16.50 4.83
N ALA A 74 5.02 -15.74 5.47
CA ALA A 74 5.19 -15.14 6.78
C ALA A 74 3.82 -15.00 7.44
N PHE A 75 3.79 -14.56 8.69
CA PHE A 75 2.56 -14.21 9.40
C PHE A 75 2.62 -12.77 9.89
N VAL A 76 1.47 -12.13 9.97
CA VAL A 76 1.37 -10.83 10.65
C VAL A 76 1.62 -11.05 12.15
N GLU A 77 2.76 -10.56 12.64
CA GLU A 77 3.18 -10.68 14.03
C GLU A 77 2.64 -9.56 14.90
N LYS A 78 2.59 -8.34 14.35
CA LYS A 78 2.18 -7.15 15.08
C LYS A 78 1.50 -6.12 14.20
N LYS A 79 0.69 -5.27 14.82
CA LYS A 79 -0.06 -4.20 14.17
C LYS A 79 0.21 -2.89 14.90
N LEU A 80 0.61 -1.85 14.15
CA LEU A 80 0.97 -0.56 14.71
C LEU A 80 0.27 0.56 13.93
N VAL A 81 -0.20 1.58 14.63
CA VAL A 81 -0.76 2.80 14.06
C VAL A 81 0.25 3.92 14.24
N ARG A 82 0.62 4.57 13.13
CA ARG A 82 1.57 5.69 13.10
C ARG A 82 2.81 5.47 14.00
N PRO A 83 3.53 4.34 13.84
CA PRO A 83 4.70 4.09 14.69
C PRO A 83 5.80 5.10 14.40
N SER A 84 6.60 5.42 15.40
CA SER A 84 7.90 6.05 15.16
C SER A 84 8.78 5.12 14.35
N TRP A 85 9.64 5.69 13.51
CA TRP A 85 10.55 4.91 12.67
C TRP A 85 12.00 5.30 12.92
N GLY A 86 12.82 4.31 13.26
CA GLY A 86 14.28 4.41 13.26
C GLY A 86 14.84 3.75 12.00
N PRO A 87 15.72 4.42 11.24
CA PRO A 87 16.32 3.80 10.07
C PRO A 87 17.07 2.53 10.45
N PRO A 88 16.85 1.40 9.77
CA PRO A 88 17.74 0.25 9.85
C PRO A 88 19.19 0.63 9.53
N GLU A 89 20.14 -0.13 10.04
CA GLU A 89 21.56 0.22 9.94
C GLU A 89 22.06 0.39 8.51
N ASP A 90 21.61 -0.47 7.59
CA ASP A 90 21.93 -0.40 6.17
C ASP A 90 21.40 0.88 5.49
N ILE A 91 20.20 1.31 5.85
CA ILE A 91 19.61 2.56 5.36
C ILE A 91 20.34 3.76 5.97
N TRP A 92 20.67 3.69 7.26
CA TRP A 92 21.39 4.77 7.92
C TRP A 92 22.82 4.94 7.40
N ARG A 93 23.53 3.82 7.15
CA ARG A 93 24.84 3.84 6.49
C ARG A 93 24.81 4.47 5.10
N ALA A 94 23.74 4.19 4.32
CA ALA A 94 23.57 4.79 3.00
C ALA A 94 23.21 6.28 3.05
N ASN A 95 22.61 6.74 4.15
CA ASN A 95 22.27 8.16 4.36
C ASN A 95 22.43 8.54 5.83
N PRO A 96 23.67 8.88 6.28
CA PRO A 96 23.98 9.22 7.67
C PRO A 96 23.30 10.49 8.18
N ASN A 97 22.73 11.32 7.29
CA ASN A 97 22.03 12.55 7.66
C ASN A 97 20.56 12.29 8.10
N LEU A 98 20.10 11.06 8.03
CA LEU A 98 18.79 10.71 8.56
C LEU A 98 18.78 10.86 10.08
N PRO A 99 17.71 11.42 10.67
CA PRO A 99 17.55 11.46 12.12
C PRO A 99 17.47 10.04 12.68
N ALA A 100 17.97 9.83 13.89
CA ALA A 100 17.93 8.52 14.56
C ALA A 100 16.50 7.98 14.72
N VAL A 101 15.53 8.88 14.88
CA VAL A 101 14.10 8.53 14.96
C VAL A 101 13.27 9.60 14.24
N ILE A 102 12.33 9.16 13.42
CA ILE A 102 11.26 10.00 12.87
C ILE A 102 9.96 9.68 13.60
N PRO A 103 9.33 10.66 14.27
CA PRO A 103 8.10 10.44 15.03
C PRO A 103 6.96 9.90 14.16
N GLY A 104 6.08 9.12 14.79
CA GLY A 104 4.83 8.68 14.16
C GLY A 104 3.94 9.86 13.79
N GLY A 105 3.25 9.72 12.62
CA GLY A 105 2.42 10.80 12.07
C GLY A 105 3.18 11.95 11.42
N SER A 106 4.52 11.98 11.47
CA SER A 106 5.32 12.95 10.73
C SER A 106 5.17 12.75 9.22
N PRO A 107 5.01 13.82 8.41
CA PRO A 107 5.00 13.70 6.94
C PRO A 107 6.29 13.11 6.35
N ARG A 108 7.38 13.10 7.12
CA ARG A 108 8.65 12.49 6.74
C ARG A 108 8.78 11.02 7.13
N ASN A 109 7.81 10.47 7.88
CA ASN A 109 7.88 9.09 8.35
C ASN A 109 7.53 8.11 7.21
N PRO A 110 8.46 7.23 6.79
CA PRO A 110 8.24 6.33 5.67
C PRO A 110 7.23 5.21 5.96
N MET A 111 6.85 4.98 7.23
CA MET A 111 5.89 3.95 7.62
C MET A 111 4.43 4.33 7.33
N GLY A 112 4.15 5.62 7.13
CA GLY A 112 2.80 6.10 6.87
C GLY A 112 1.83 5.93 8.03
N GLU A 113 0.56 5.63 7.71
CA GLU A 113 -0.53 5.63 8.68
C GLU A 113 -0.62 4.34 9.52
N ALA A 114 -0.20 3.20 8.99
CA ALA A 114 -0.27 1.91 9.69
C ALA A 114 0.80 0.93 9.20
N VAL A 115 1.09 -0.06 10.03
CA VAL A 115 2.08 -1.11 9.79
C VAL A 115 1.54 -2.46 10.23
N LEU A 116 1.66 -3.46 9.37
CA LEU A 116 1.54 -4.87 9.66
C LEU A 116 2.96 -5.45 9.66
N GLY A 117 3.57 -5.61 10.84
CA GLY A 117 4.89 -6.22 10.98
C GLY A 117 4.80 -7.73 10.77
N LEU A 118 5.77 -8.29 10.06
CA LEU A 118 5.83 -9.73 9.75
C LEU A 118 6.81 -10.45 10.69
N ASP A 119 6.56 -11.73 10.93
CA ASP A 119 7.45 -12.60 11.69
C ASP A 119 8.71 -13.02 10.92
N ARG A 120 9.05 -12.27 9.89
CA ARG A 120 10.20 -12.49 9.01
C ARG A 120 11.15 -11.30 9.06
N GLY A 121 12.07 -11.33 9.99
CA GLY A 121 13.07 -10.26 10.15
C GLY A 121 12.45 -8.89 10.37
N ASN A 122 12.89 -7.90 9.60
CA ASN A 122 12.39 -6.52 9.69
C ASN A 122 11.37 -6.19 8.60
N TYR A 123 10.75 -7.18 7.96
CA TYR A 123 9.78 -6.92 6.89
C TYR A 123 8.40 -6.54 7.44
N ALA A 124 7.73 -5.68 6.70
CA ALA A 124 6.40 -5.20 7.03
C ALA A 124 5.61 -4.88 5.75
N ILE A 125 4.29 -4.84 5.90
CA ILE A 125 3.36 -4.19 4.97
C ILE A 125 2.97 -2.89 5.64
N HIS A 126 3.19 -1.73 4.98
CA HIS A 126 3.02 -0.44 5.63
C HIS A 126 2.59 0.66 4.64
N GLY A 127 2.11 1.76 5.17
CA GLY A 127 1.84 2.97 4.39
C GLY A 127 3.10 3.60 3.81
N THR A 128 3.00 4.81 3.30
CA THR A 128 4.17 5.50 2.76
C THR A 128 4.03 7.01 2.84
N ASN A 129 5.15 7.70 2.99
CA ASN A 129 5.27 9.14 2.77
C ASN A 129 5.64 9.49 1.31
N ASN A 130 5.86 8.48 0.46
CA ASN A 130 6.17 8.64 -0.96
C ASN A 130 5.17 7.84 -1.82
N PRO A 131 3.98 8.39 -2.12
CA PRO A 131 2.96 7.71 -2.93
C PRO A 131 3.43 7.31 -4.32
N ALA A 132 4.39 8.04 -4.92
CA ALA A 132 4.96 7.71 -6.21
C ALA A 132 5.78 6.40 -6.21
N SER A 133 6.07 5.83 -5.03
CA SER A 133 6.75 4.53 -4.92
C SER A 133 5.83 3.33 -5.15
N ILE A 134 4.50 3.54 -5.16
CA ILE A 134 3.53 2.48 -5.41
C ILE A 134 3.55 2.09 -6.90
N GLY A 135 3.47 0.79 -7.17
CA GLY A 135 3.61 0.23 -8.52
C GLY A 135 5.06 0.02 -8.97
N HIS A 136 6.05 0.24 -8.10
CA HIS A 136 7.47 0.17 -8.44
C HIS A 136 8.26 -0.79 -7.53
N PHE A 137 9.45 -1.19 -8.03
CA PHE A 137 10.44 -1.99 -7.30
C PHE A 137 11.41 -1.05 -6.57
N VAL A 138 11.13 -0.70 -5.31
CA VAL A 138 11.80 0.43 -4.64
C VAL A 138 12.25 0.14 -3.20
N SER A 139 11.71 -0.90 -2.55
CA SER A 139 11.96 -1.13 -1.13
C SER A 139 13.16 -2.05 -0.88
N HIS A 140 13.54 -2.19 0.40
CA HIS A 140 14.52 -3.17 0.87
C HIS A 140 13.85 -4.48 1.33
N GLY A 141 12.65 -4.78 0.79
CA GLY A 141 11.89 -6.00 1.09
C GLY A 141 10.50 -5.76 1.69
N CYS A 142 10.26 -4.62 2.31
CA CYS A 142 8.92 -4.23 2.78
C CYS A 142 7.95 -4.03 1.61
N ILE A 143 6.67 -4.20 1.89
CA ILE A 143 5.58 -3.97 0.95
C ILE A 143 4.96 -2.61 1.29
N ARG A 144 5.03 -1.65 0.36
CA ARG A 144 4.48 -0.30 0.53
C ARG A 144 3.09 -0.20 -0.04
N MET A 145 2.19 0.46 0.67
CA MET A 145 0.82 0.74 0.24
C MET A 145 0.53 2.24 0.29
N TYR A 146 -0.46 2.69 -0.45
CA TYR A 146 -1.06 3.99 -0.17
C TYR A 146 -1.58 4.02 1.27
N ASN A 147 -1.56 5.18 1.92
CA ASN A 147 -1.97 5.30 3.33
C ASN A 147 -3.43 4.89 3.56
N GLN A 148 -4.33 5.24 2.67
CA GLN A 148 -5.72 4.83 2.73
C GLN A 148 -5.90 3.30 2.56
N ASP A 149 -5.09 2.67 1.71
CA ASP A 149 -5.16 1.23 1.44
C ASP A 149 -4.65 0.41 2.62
N ILE A 150 -3.54 0.83 3.24
CA ILE A 150 -3.05 0.16 4.45
C ILE A 150 -4.02 0.32 5.61
N VAL A 151 -4.71 1.44 5.75
CA VAL A 151 -5.74 1.64 6.79
C VAL A 151 -6.92 0.70 6.57
N ASP A 152 -7.38 0.53 5.33
CA ASP A 152 -8.43 -0.42 4.99
C ASP A 152 -7.99 -1.87 5.27
N LEU A 153 -6.81 -2.26 4.78
CA LEU A 153 -6.26 -3.61 5.02
C LEU A 153 -6.03 -3.88 6.51
N TYR A 154 -5.51 -2.90 7.25
CA TYR A 154 -5.28 -2.98 8.69
C TYR A 154 -6.59 -3.28 9.47
N GLY A 155 -7.70 -2.70 9.07
CA GLY A 155 -9.00 -2.97 9.68
C GLY A 155 -9.50 -4.40 9.47
N ARG A 156 -9.04 -5.08 8.42
CA ARG A 156 -9.47 -6.44 8.01
C ARG A 156 -8.61 -7.56 8.59
N VAL A 157 -7.34 -7.27 8.85
CA VAL A 157 -6.29 -8.27 9.10
C VAL A 157 -6.02 -8.39 10.59
N PRO A 158 -6.28 -9.55 11.25
CA PRO A 158 -5.81 -9.83 12.60
C PRO A 158 -4.33 -10.21 12.64
N VAL A 159 -3.72 -10.16 13.84
CA VAL A 159 -2.45 -10.83 14.11
C VAL A 159 -2.60 -12.33 13.86
N GLY A 160 -1.57 -12.96 13.32
CA GLY A 160 -1.59 -14.37 12.91
C GLY A 160 -2.08 -14.57 11.45
N THR A 161 -2.45 -13.51 10.73
CA THR A 161 -2.86 -13.62 9.33
C THR A 161 -1.69 -14.14 8.48
N PRO A 162 -1.90 -15.20 7.66
CA PRO A 162 -0.87 -15.70 6.76
C PRO A 162 -0.65 -14.74 5.58
N VAL A 163 0.61 -14.54 5.23
CA VAL A 163 1.09 -13.69 4.13
C VAL A 163 1.93 -14.54 3.19
N TYR A 164 1.53 -14.65 1.94
CA TYR A 164 2.24 -15.34 0.88
C TYR A 164 2.82 -14.30 -0.08
N VAL A 165 4.11 -14.41 -0.38
CA VAL A 165 4.79 -13.54 -1.33
C VAL A 165 5.32 -14.38 -2.48
N LEU A 166 4.84 -14.06 -3.67
CA LEU A 166 5.15 -14.74 -4.94
C LEU A 166 6.04 -13.81 -5.79
N GLN A 167 6.89 -14.41 -6.59
CA GLN A 167 7.71 -13.70 -7.57
C GLN A 167 6.93 -13.39 -8.83
#